data_5c43154e1e1dfe7614b06d9c2a7828ef
#
_entry.id   5c43154e1e1dfe7614b06d9c2a7828ef
#
_cell.length_a   1.000
_cell.length_b   1.000
_cell.length_c   1.000
_cell.angle_alpha   90.00
_cell.angle_beta   90.00
_cell.angle_gamma   90.00
#
_symmetry.space_group_name_H-M   'P 1'
#
loop_
_entity.id
_entity.type
_entity.pdbx_description
1 polymer ?
#
loop_
_entity_poly.entity_id
_entity_poly.type
_entity_poly.pdbx_seq_one_letter_code
_entity_poly.pdbx_strand_id
1 'polypeptide(L)'
;MRKIITSLIAILVVTNLEAQQRTPKLVVCITVDQLRGDYIEYFYNTFGERGFKRLMNEGLVYNNIRFEFSDIDQASAFATLFTGSNPCFSGIAGDKTFDFEKEKEVSILNDPESVSY
;
A
#
# COMPACT_ATOMS: atom_id res chain seq x y z
N MET A 1 41.33 29.68 -18.55
CA MET A 1 40.43 28.82 -19.36
C MET A 1 40.53 27.34 -18.95
N ARG A 2 41.70 26.69 -18.95
CA ARG A 2 41.81 25.25 -18.57
C ARG A 2 41.24 24.92 -17.20
N LYS A 3 41.46 25.75 -16.18
CA LYS A 3 40.91 25.52 -14.79
C LYS A 3 39.40 25.65 -14.72
N ILE A 4 38.80 26.52 -15.55
CA ILE A 4 37.34 26.67 -15.60
C ILE A 4 36.69 25.46 -16.27
N ILE A 5 37.30 24.93 -17.32
CA ILE A 5 36.84 23.75 -18.05
C ILE A 5 36.92 22.51 -17.18
N THR A 6 38.01 22.33 -16.42
CA THR A 6 38.15 21.20 -15.48
C THR A 6 37.15 21.28 -14.34
N SER A 7 36.85 22.48 -13.83
CA SER A 7 35.81 22.66 -12.79
C SER A 7 34.42 22.37 -13.33
N LEU A 8 34.10 22.76 -14.56
CA LEU A 8 32.82 22.50 -15.21
C LEU A 8 32.60 21.01 -15.46
N ILE A 9 33.65 20.30 -15.88
CA ILE A 9 33.59 18.83 -16.09
C ILE A 9 33.42 18.11 -14.75
N ALA A 10 34.08 18.55 -13.68
CA ALA A 10 33.92 17.96 -12.35
C ALA A 10 32.49 18.12 -11.82
N ILE A 11 31.83 19.26 -12.03
CA ILE A 11 30.44 19.50 -11.67
C ILE A 11 29.50 18.59 -12.47
N LEU A 12 29.75 18.41 -13.78
CA LEU A 12 28.94 17.57 -14.64
C LEU A 12 29.01 16.08 -14.28
N VAL A 13 30.17 15.62 -13.77
CA VAL A 13 30.33 14.22 -13.31
C VAL A 13 29.61 13.97 -12.00
N VAL A 14 29.56 14.95 -11.11
CA VAL A 14 28.88 14.82 -9.81
C VAL A 14 27.35 14.77 -9.97
N THR A 15 26.79 15.44 -10.96
CA THR A 15 25.32 15.41 -11.19
C THR A 15 24.81 14.10 -11.77
N ASN A 16 25.68 13.24 -12.30
CA ASN A 16 25.30 11.93 -12.81
C ASN A 16 25.41 10.79 -11.76
N LEU A 17 25.80 11.10 -10.53
CA LEU A 17 25.72 10.19 -9.39
C LEU A 17 24.28 10.14 -8.81
N GLU A 18 23.28 10.11 -9.67
CA GLU A 18 21.95 9.70 -9.22
C GLU A 18 22.08 8.25 -8.74
N ALA A 19 21.79 8.06 -7.45
CA ALA A 19 21.80 6.78 -6.84
C ALA A 19 20.91 5.87 -7.68
N GLN A 20 21.50 4.88 -8.32
CA GLN A 20 20.80 3.89 -9.13
C GLN A 20 19.80 3.23 -8.19
N GLN A 21 18.54 3.67 -8.21
CA GLN A 21 17.47 3.11 -7.42
C GLN A 21 17.37 1.62 -7.80
N ARG A 22 17.87 0.79 -6.92
CA ARG A 22 17.79 -0.67 -7.12
C ARG A 22 16.31 -1.02 -7.08
N THR A 23 15.75 -1.34 -8.22
CA THR A 23 14.39 -1.85 -8.31
C THR A 23 14.27 -3.05 -7.39
N PRO A 24 13.32 -3.07 -6.45
CA PRO A 24 13.17 -4.19 -5.55
C PRO A 24 12.84 -5.45 -6.35
N LYS A 25 13.50 -6.55 -6.02
CA LYS A 25 13.28 -7.85 -6.68
C LYS A 25 12.01 -8.54 -6.17
N LEU A 26 11.56 -8.16 -4.99
CA LEU A 26 10.37 -8.70 -4.34
C LEU A 26 9.72 -7.59 -3.53
N VAL A 27 8.41 -7.45 -3.67
CA VAL A 27 7.56 -6.61 -2.81
C VAL A 27 6.60 -7.53 -2.08
N VAL A 28 6.58 -7.43 -0.75
CA VAL A 28 5.67 -8.20 0.10
C VAL A 28 4.70 -7.23 0.75
N CYS A 29 3.41 -7.39 0.48
CA CYS A 29 2.35 -6.65 1.13
C CYS A 29 1.74 -7.53 2.23
N ILE A 30 1.72 -7.04 3.46
CA ILE A 30 1.11 -7.72 4.60
C ILE A 30 -0.04 -6.86 5.10
N THR A 31 -1.24 -7.39 5.01
CA THR A 31 -2.44 -6.75 5.54
C THR A 31 -2.92 -7.53 6.75
N VAL A 32 -3.26 -6.84 7.82
CA VAL A 32 -3.78 -7.44 9.05
C VAL A 32 -5.14 -6.84 9.32
N ASP A 33 -6.17 -7.67 9.15
CA ASP A 33 -7.54 -7.25 9.41
C ASP A 33 -7.79 -7.03 10.91
N GLN A 34 -8.67 -6.07 11.23
CA GLN A 34 -9.06 -5.70 12.59
C GLN A 34 -7.92 -5.30 13.54
N LEU A 35 -6.73 -5.04 13.03
CA LEU A 35 -5.63 -4.52 13.83
C LEU A 35 -5.89 -3.04 14.14
N ARG A 36 -6.21 -2.73 15.39
CA ARG A 36 -6.36 -1.34 15.83
C ARG A 36 -5.02 -0.60 15.72
N GLY A 37 -5.06 0.61 15.19
CA GLY A 37 -3.85 1.41 14.96
C GLY A 37 -3.03 1.71 16.22
N ASP A 38 -3.71 1.81 17.38
CA ASP A 38 -3.09 2.05 18.69
C ASP A 38 -2.43 0.81 19.33
N TYR A 39 -2.74 -0.41 18.84
CA TYR A 39 -2.16 -1.63 19.41
C TYR A 39 -0.65 -1.68 19.27
N ILE A 40 -0.10 -1.20 18.18
CA ILE A 40 1.35 -1.21 17.95
C ILE A 40 2.05 -0.31 18.97
N GLU A 41 1.49 0.86 19.27
CA GLU A 41 2.02 1.77 20.28
C GLU A 41 1.82 1.22 21.70
N TYR A 42 0.62 0.75 21.99
CA TYR A 42 0.26 0.22 23.32
C TYR A 42 1.13 -0.97 23.73
N PHE A 43 1.37 -1.90 22.81
CA PHE A 43 2.17 -3.10 23.06
C PHE A 43 3.63 -2.96 22.67
N TYR A 44 4.11 -1.76 22.35
CA TYR A 44 5.48 -1.52 21.86
C TYR A 44 6.56 -2.14 22.74
N ASN A 45 6.43 -2.01 24.08
CA ASN A 45 7.40 -2.52 25.03
C ASN A 45 7.40 -4.05 25.14
N THR A 46 6.35 -4.72 24.68
CA THR A 46 6.25 -6.18 24.71
C THR A 46 6.78 -6.84 23.43
N PHE A 47 6.95 -6.05 22.37
CA PHE A 47 7.50 -6.57 21.11
C PHE A 47 8.99 -6.86 21.23
N GLY A 48 9.43 -7.96 20.61
CA GLY A 48 10.85 -8.22 20.38
C GLY A 48 11.48 -7.21 19.42
N GLU A 49 12.81 -7.17 19.35
CA GLU A 49 13.55 -6.22 18.50
C GLU A 49 13.34 -6.46 16.99
N ARG A 50 12.82 -7.62 16.61
CA ARG A 50 12.43 -7.97 15.24
C ARG A 50 10.94 -7.70 15.03
N GLY A 51 10.45 -7.78 13.79
CA GLY A 51 9.03 -7.55 13.47
C GLY A 51 8.66 -6.07 13.55
N PHE A 52 7.62 -5.72 14.32
CA PHE A 52 7.08 -4.35 14.36
C PHE A 52 8.13 -3.30 14.75
N LYS A 53 8.94 -3.53 15.78
CA LYS A 53 10.00 -2.58 16.16
C LYS A 53 10.97 -2.32 15.02
N ARG A 54 11.42 -3.37 14.35
CA ARG A 54 12.31 -3.24 13.21
C ARG A 54 11.65 -2.46 12.07
N LEU A 55 10.40 -2.78 11.71
CA LEU A 55 9.66 -2.08 10.66
C LEU A 55 9.47 -0.60 11.00
N MET A 56 9.20 -0.27 12.26
CA MET A 56 9.06 1.12 12.71
C MET A 56 10.39 1.89 12.71
N ASN A 57 11.48 1.25 13.06
CA ASN A 57 12.79 1.91 13.16
C ASN A 57 13.52 2.03 11.81
N GLU A 58 13.32 1.09 10.91
CA GLU A 58 14.01 1.04 9.61
C GLU A 58 13.11 1.48 8.45
N GLY A 59 11.81 1.53 8.65
CA GLY A 59 10.80 1.82 7.64
C GLY A 59 10.20 3.22 7.76
N LEU A 60 9.26 3.51 6.86
CA LEU A 60 8.45 4.71 6.89
C LEU A 60 7.08 4.37 7.50
N VAL A 61 6.70 5.08 8.56
CA VAL A 61 5.47 4.82 9.32
C VAL A 61 4.47 5.95 9.10
N TYR A 62 3.26 5.60 8.70
CA TYR A 62 2.13 6.52 8.57
C TYR A 62 1.10 6.22 9.66
N ASN A 63 1.02 7.08 10.67
CA ASN A 63 0.17 6.85 11.84
C ASN A 63 -1.29 7.30 11.67
N ASN A 64 -1.61 8.05 10.64
CA ASN A 64 -2.93 8.66 10.47
C ASN A 64 -3.43 8.56 9.04
N ILE A 65 -3.51 7.32 8.53
CA ILE A 65 -4.15 7.07 7.23
C ILE A 65 -5.65 6.89 7.46
N ARG A 66 -6.44 7.53 6.62
CA ARG A 66 -7.90 7.43 6.65
C ARG A 66 -8.43 7.17 5.25
N PHE A 67 -9.45 6.36 5.16
CA PHE A 67 -10.25 6.27 3.94
C PHE A 67 -11.15 7.49 3.81
N GLU A 68 -11.37 7.95 2.58
CA GLU A 68 -12.21 9.11 2.27
C GLU A 68 -13.69 8.74 2.07
N PHE A 69 -14.09 7.54 2.43
CA PHE A 69 -15.47 7.05 2.33
C PHE A 69 -15.92 6.46 3.67
N SER A 70 -17.22 6.46 3.92
CA SER A 70 -17.79 6.19 5.26
C SER A 70 -18.16 4.72 5.49
N ASP A 71 -18.53 4.01 4.44
CA ASP A 71 -18.94 2.60 4.54
C ASP A 71 -17.75 1.69 4.23
N ILE A 72 -16.97 1.41 5.28
CA ILE A 72 -15.72 0.66 5.17
C ILE A 72 -15.99 -0.77 5.63
N ASP A 73 -16.01 -1.69 4.69
CA ASP A 73 -15.95 -3.12 4.96
C ASP A 73 -14.62 -3.72 4.47
N GLN A 74 -14.46 -5.03 4.64
CA GLN A 74 -13.23 -5.71 4.27
C GLN A 74 -12.93 -5.63 2.76
N ALA A 75 -13.92 -5.80 1.91
CA ALA A 75 -13.73 -5.80 0.46
C ALA A 75 -13.39 -4.40 -0.06
N SER A 76 -14.14 -3.38 0.36
CA SER A 76 -13.90 -1.99 -0.04
C SER A 76 -12.56 -1.47 0.47
N ALA A 77 -12.17 -1.84 1.70
CA ALA A 77 -10.89 -1.47 2.27
C ALA A 77 -9.71 -2.09 1.51
N PHE A 78 -9.75 -3.40 1.25
CA PHE A 78 -8.69 -4.07 0.48
C PHE A 78 -8.64 -3.60 -0.97
N ALA A 79 -9.79 -3.46 -1.63
CA ALA A 79 -9.83 -2.94 -2.99
C ALA A 79 -9.18 -1.55 -3.07
N THR A 80 -9.50 -0.65 -2.14
CA THR A 80 -8.91 0.69 -2.08
C THR A 80 -7.41 0.63 -1.80
N LEU A 81 -6.97 -0.21 -0.88
CA LEU A 81 -5.56 -0.35 -0.53
C LEU A 81 -4.72 -0.85 -1.72
N PHE A 82 -5.22 -1.85 -2.46
CA PHE A 82 -4.46 -2.46 -3.56
C PHE A 82 -4.58 -1.73 -4.89
N THR A 83 -5.68 -1.01 -5.12
CA THR A 83 -5.88 -0.25 -6.38
C THR A 83 -5.48 1.22 -6.26
N GLY A 84 -5.39 1.76 -5.03
CA GLY A 84 -5.24 3.19 -4.79
C GLY A 84 -6.47 4.00 -5.19
N SER A 85 -7.63 3.35 -5.38
CA SER A 85 -8.86 3.98 -5.87
C SER A 85 -10.00 3.82 -4.87
N ASN A 86 -10.81 4.87 -4.70
CA ASN A 86 -12.02 4.80 -3.88
C ASN A 86 -13.09 3.88 -4.52
N PRO A 87 -14.04 3.33 -3.75
CA PRO A 87 -15.08 2.43 -4.21
C PRO A 87 -15.88 2.94 -5.41
N CYS A 88 -16.11 4.24 -5.51
CA CYS A 88 -16.81 4.86 -6.65
C CYS A 88 -16.08 4.70 -7.99
N PHE A 89 -14.76 4.48 -7.96
CA PHE A 89 -13.94 4.26 -9.15
C PHE A 89 -13.61 2.78 -9.37
N SER A 90 -13.37 2.03 -8.28
CA SER A 90 -13.07 0.61 -8.38
C SER A 90 -14.32 -0.25 -8.62
N GLY A 91 -15.51 0.27 -8.29
CA GLY A 91 -16.77 -0.47 -8.35
C GLY A 91 -16.97 -1.45 -7.19
N ILE A 92 -15.99 -1.58 -6.27
CA ILE A 92 -16.05 -2.50 -5.13
C ILE A 92 -16.42 -1.70 -3.89
N ALA A 93 -17.73 -1.59 -3.64
CA ALA A 93 -18.26 -0.84 -2.51
C ALA A 93 -18.44 -1.70 -1.25
N GLY A 94 -18.45 -3.03 -1.38
CA GLY A 94 -18.63 -3.95 -0.28
C GLY A 94 -18.48 -5.40 -0.71
N ASP A 95 -18.68 -6.33 0.24
CA ASP A 95 -18.62 -7.78 -0.01
C ASP A 95 -19.74 -8.28 -0.93
N LYS A 96 -20.79 -7.46 -1.08
CA LYS A 96 -21.93 -7.75 -1.92
C LYS A 96 -22.27 -6.59 -2.83
N THR A 97 -22.80 -6.90 -3.99
CA THR A 97 -23.38 -5.94 -4.92
C THR A 97 -24.79 -6.38 -5.32
N PHE A 98 -25.62 -5.43 -5.72
CA PHE A 98 -26.96 -5.76 -6.21
C PHE A 98 -26.89 -5.99 -7.73
N ASP A 99 -27.24 -7.19 -8.14
CA ASP A 99 -27.38 -7.56 -9.55
C ASP A 99 -28.80 -7.17 -10.03
N PHE A 100 -28.87 -6.13 -10.84
CA PHE A 100 -30.16 -5.60 -11.34
C PHE A 100 -30.85 -6.53 -12.35
N GLU A 101 -30.10 -7.41 -13.02
CA GLU A 101 -30.69 -8.38 -13.96
C GLU A 101 -31.34 -9.55 -13.21
N LYS A 102 -30.71 -9.97 -12.11
CA LYS A 102 -31.19 -11.06 -11.29
C LYS A 102 -32.06 -10.61 -10.10
N GLU A 103 -32.20 -9.29 -9.92
CA GLU A 103 -32.94 -8.65 -8.82
C GLU A 103 -32.56 -9.20 -7.43
N LYS A 104 -31.26 -9.44 -7.21
CA LYS A 104 -30.76 -9.99 -5.94
C LYS A 104 -29.37 -9.49 -5.58
N GLU A 105 -29.04 -9.59 -4.30
CA GLU A 105 -27.68 -9.42 -3.85
C GLU A 105 -26.83 -10.62 -4.26
N VAL A 106 -25.66 -10.33 -4.80
CA VAL A 106 -24.62 -11.30 -5.16
C VAL A 106 -23.33 -10.95 -4.45
N SER A 107 -22.60 -11.98 -4.00
CA SER A 107 -21.26 -11.74 -3.46
C SER A 107 -20.30 -11.40 -4.61
N ILE A 108 -19.44 -10.41 -4.39
CA ILE A 108 -18.39 -10.05 -5.36
C ILE A 108 -17.36 -11.15 -5.58
N LEU A 109 -17.25 -12.09 -4.62
CA LEU A 109 -16.34 -13.24 -4.69
C LEU A 109 -16.97 -14.47 -5.34
N ASN A 110 -18.26 -14.43 -5.64
CA ASN A 110 -18.97 -15.56 -6.25
C ASN A 110 -19.07 -15.35 -7.77
N ASP A 111 -17.98 -15.60 -8.46
CA ASP A 111 -17.96 -15.63 -9.92
C ASP A 111 -18.07 -17.07 -10.40
N PRO A 112 -19.24 -17.49 -10.95
CA PRO A 112 -19.44 -18.85 -11.44
C PRO A 112 -18.61 -19.18 -12.69
N GLU A 113 -18.04 -18.16 -13.35
CA GLU A 113 -17.18 -18.34 -14.52
C GLU A 113 -15.70 -18.45 -14.14
N SER A 114 -15.35 -18.09 -12.89
CA SER A 114 -13.99 -18.25 -12.41
C SER A 114 -13.70 -19.69 -12.00
N VAL A 115 -12.61 -20.26 -12.49
CA VAL A 115 -12.13 -21.58 -12.10
C VAL A 115 -11.11 -21.39 -10.99
N SER A 116 -11.41 -21.91 -9.79
CA SER A 116 -10.41 -22.00 -8.72
C SER A 116 -9.42 -23.10 -9.05
N TYR A 117 -8.16 -22.74 -9.13
CA TYR A 117 -7.05 -23.68 -9.32
C TYR A 117 -6.56 -24.19 -7.97
#